data_4e68b57caecad445c351e0f88efaf614
#
_entry.id   4e68b57caecad445c351e0f88efaf614
#
_cell.length_a   1.000
_cell.length_b   1.000
_cell.length_c   1.000
_cell.angle_alpha   90.00
_cell.angle_beta   90.00
_cell.angle_gamma   90.00
#
_symmetry.space_group_name_H-M   'P 1'
#
loop_
_entity.id
_entity.type
_entity.pdbx_description
1 polymer ?
#
loop_
_entity_poly.entity_id
_entity_poly.type
_entity_poly.pdbx_seq_one_letter_code
_entity_poly.pdbx_strand_id
1 'polypeptide(L)'
;VSERRACRVLKQPRSTQRHRARLPPDEAALIADMVKLATRYGRYGYRRITGFLRNAGWQVNHKRVERLWRREGLKVPRKQPKRGRLWLNDGSCVRLRPQHKHHVWAYDFVEDRTHDGRKIRLLTIIDEYSRECLAIEVQRRLRSDDVLFKLAELFTIHGPPEHIRSDNGPEFTANVVREWLKNTGVKTLFIEPGSPWENGYNESFNGKLRDELLNREVFYTLKEAQTLVEWWRLEYNHVRPHSSLGYKPPAPVTVAWPPFPGGHLPAGLTYPVAQ
;
A
#
# COMPACT_ATOMS: atom_id res chain seq x y z
N VAL A 1 25.12 -46.74 -23.74
CA VAL A 1 23.90 -47.17 -23.02
C VAL A 1 22.67 -46.56 -23.70
N SER A 2 21.62 -47.36 -24.02
CA SER A 2 20.42 -46.83 -24.67
C SER A 2 19.63 -45.97 -23.70
N GLU A 3 18.99 -44.89 -24.21
CA GLU A 3 18.08 -44.02 -23.46
C GLU A 3 17.05 -44.82 -22.65
N ARG A 4 16.50 -45.90 -23.26
CA ARG A 4 15.52 -46.75 -22.59
C ARG A 4 16.07 -47.43 -21.34
N ARG A 5 17.35 -47.89 -21.40
CA ARG A 5 18.02 -48.54 -20.25
C ARG A 5 18.37 -47.51 -19.19
N ALA A 6 18.87 -46.31 -19.58
CA ALA A 6 19.16 -45.24 -18.66
C ALA A 6 17.90 -44.75 -17.90
N CYS A 7 16.80 -44.52 -18.61
CA CYS A 7 15.53 -44.12 -17.98
C CYS A 7 15.01 -45.20 -17.04
N ARG A 8 15.19 -46.49 -17.36
CA ARG A 8 14.77 -47.59 -16.46
C ARG A 8 15.60 -47.61 -15.19
N VAL A 9 16.92 -47.47 -15.28
CA VAL A 9 17.82 -47.42 -14.12
C VAL A 9 17.53 -46.24 -13.21
N LEU A 10 17.32 -45.06 -13.82
CA LEU A 10 17.01 -43.80 -13.09
C LEU A 10 15.55 -43.72 -12.64
N LYS A 11 14.71 -44.71 -12.95
CA LYS A 11 13.26 -44.69 -12.70
C LYS A 11 12.57 -43.44 -13.24
N GLN A 12 13.05 -42.88 -14.33
CA GLN A 12 12.51 -41.70 -14.97
C GLN A 12 11.71 -42.11 -16.24
N PRO A 13 10.45 -41.66 -16.37
CA PRO A 13 9.67 -41.87 -17.58
C PRO A 13 10.39 -41.32 -18.84
N ARG A 14 10.40 -42.03 -19.94
CA ARG A 14 10.99 -41.57 -21.21
C ARG A 14 10.30 -40.32 -21.74
N SER A 15 9.00 -40.17 -21.51
CA SER A 15 8.25 -38.96 -21.87
C SER A 15 8.81 -37.72 -21.16
N THR A 16 9.17 -37.85 -19.89
CA THR A 16 9.82 -36.78 -19.13
C THR A 16 11.21 -36.45 -19.66
N GLN A 17 12.01 -37.49 -20.02
CA GLN A 17 13.34 -37.31 -20.61
C GLN A 17 13.28 -36.61 -21.96
N ARG A 18 12.27 -36.91 -22.77
CA ARG A 18 12.09 -36.33 -24.11
C ARG A 18 11.28 -35.02 -24.10
N HIS A 19 10.78 -34.62 -22.95
CA HIS A 19 10.00 -33.41 -22.84
C HIS A 19 10.87 -32.18 -23.17
N ARG A 20 10.51 -31.49 -24.25
CA ARG A 20 11.06 -30.17 -24.56
C ARG A 20 10.05 -29.13 -24.12
N ALA A 21 10.46 -28.25 -23.20
CA ALA A 21 9.65 -27.14 -22.78
C ALA A 21 9.32 -26.22 -23.96
N ARG A 22 8.06 -26.09 -24.32
CA ARG A 22 7.61 -25.09 -25.28
C ARG A 22 7.51 -23.76 -24.57
N LEU A 23 8.30 -22.79 -24.97
CA LEU A 23 8.18 -21.42 -24.48
C LEU A 23 6.94 -20.81 -25.12
N PRO A 24 5.99 -20.28 -24.34
CA PRO A 24 4.86 -19.53 -24.87
C PRO A 24 5.35 -18.32 -25.69
N PRO A 25 4.72 -18.00 -26.83
CA PRO A 25 5.18 -16.93 -27.72
C PRO A 25 5.16 -15.54 -27.05
N ASP A 26 4.34 -15.37 -26.02
CA ASP A 26 4.19 -14.14 -25.24
C ASP A 26 5.21 -14.00 -24.09
N GLU A 27 6.09 -14.99 -23.87
CA GLU A 27 6.95 -15.01 -22.67
C GLU A 27 7.99 -13.88 -22.68
N ALA A 28 8.56 -13.54 -23.84
CA ALA A 28 9.52 -12.46 -23.94
C ALA A 28 8.91 -11.09 -23.64
N ALA A 29 7.71 -10.80 -24.16
CA ALA A 29 6.97 -9.58 -23.87
C ALA A 29 6.57 -9.51 -22.39
N LEU A 30 6.08 -10.62 -21.82
CA LEU A 30 5.75 -10.70 -20.41
C LEU A 30 6.95 -10.41 -19.49
N ILE A 31 8.14 -10.92 -19.84
CA ILE A 31 9.38 -10.66 -19.10
C ILE A 31 9.74 -9.18 -19.18
N ALA A 32 9.69 -8.59 -20.36
CA ALA A 32 9.99 -7.17 -20.55
C ALA A 32 9.11 -6.29 -19.67
N ASP A 33 7.79 -6.52 -19.68
CA ASP A 33 6.83 -5.79 -18.83
C ASP A 33 7.06 -6.05 -17.32
N MET A 34 7.33 -7.30 -16.95
CA MET A 34 7.64 -7.68 -15.57
C MET A 34 8.89 -6.97 -15.06
N VAL A 35 9.99 -6.95 -15.84
CA VAL A 35 11.24 -6.28 -15.48
C VAL A 35 11.03 -4.78 -15.37
N LYS A 36 10.32 -4.15 -16.32
CA LYS A 36 9.97 -2.73 -16.28
C LYS A 36 9.22 -2.35 -15.02
N LEU A 37 8.21 -3.16 -14.62
CA LEU A 37 7.47 -2.96 -13.39
C LEU A 37 8.34 -3.18 -12.14
N ALA A 38 9.22 -4.18 -12.14
CA ALA A 38 10.13 -4.45 -11.04
C ALA A 38 11.15 -3.33 -10.84
N THR A 39 11.64 -2.73 -11.92
CA THR A 39 12.55 -1.58 -11.88
C THR A 39 11.85 -0.35 -11.27
N ARG A 40 10.63 -0.07 -11.70
CA ARG A 40 9.84 1.04 -11.16
C ARG A 40 9.46 0.83 -9.70
N TYR A 41 9.01 -0.38 -9.35
CA TYR A 41 8.48 -0.75 -8.04
C TYR A 41 9.39 -1.72 -7.28
N GLY A 42 10.63 -1.33 -7.04
CA GLY A 42 11.67 -2.19 -6.46
C GLY A 42 11.35 -2.81 -5.08
N ARG A 43 10.28 -2.34 -4.40
CA ARG A 43 9.77 -2.91 -3.14
C ARG A 43 8.62 -3.90 -3.34
N TYR A 44 8.18 -4.15 -4.58
CA TYR A 44 7.07 -5.04 -4.87
C TYR A 44 7.55 -6.41 -5.35
N GLY A 45 7.10 -7.46 -4.67
CA GLY A 45 7.36 -8.83 -5.08
C GLY A 45 6.43 -9.30 -6.20
N TYR A 46 6.75 -10.46 -6.76
CA TYR A 46 6.05 -11.06 -7.90
C TYR A 46 4.52 -11.06 -7.79
N ARG A 47 3.94 -11.18 -6.59
CA ARG A 47 2.47 -11.18 -6.41
C ARG A 47 1.83 -9.83 -6.75
N ARG A 48 2.44 -8.71 -6.31
CA ARG A 48 1.96 -7.37 -6.68
C ARG A 48 2.24 -7.07 -8.13
N ILE A 49 3.41 -7.46 -8.63
CA ILE A 49 3.73 -7.35 -10.05
C ILE A 49 2.72 -8.14 -10.91
N THR A 50 2.29 -9.32 -10.47
CA THR A 50 1.20 -10.05 -11.14
C THR A 50 -0.11 -9.24 -11.14
N GLY A 51 -0.41 -8.54 -10.05
CA GLY A 51 -1.58 -7.65 -10.00
C GLY A 51 -1.50 -6.55 -11.06
N PHE A 52 -0.36 -5.87 -11.17
CA PHE A 52 -0.13 -4.86 -12.21
C PHE A 52 -0.27 -5.43 -13.63
N LEU A 53 0.36 -6.57 -13.90
CA LEU A 53 0.28 -7.23 -15.21
C LEU A 53 -1.16 -7.56 -15.58
N ARG A 54 -1.96 -8.06 -14.62
CA ARG A 54 -3.38 -8.34 -14.84
C ARG A 54 -4.20 -7.09 -15.10
N ASN A 55 -3.95 -6.02 -14.35
CA ASN A 55 -4.59 -4.71 -14.56
C ASN A 55 -4.21 -4.11 -15.93
N ALA A 56 -3.05 -4.45 -16.47
CA ALA A 56 -2.60 -4.10 -17.82
C ALA A 56 -3.12 -5.07 -18.91
N GLY A 57 -4.02 -6.01 -18.57
CA GLY A 57 -4.65 -6.92 -19.53
C GLY A 57 -3.98 -8.29 -19.70
N TRP A 58 -2.87 -8.58 -19.01
CA TRP A 58 -2.21 -9.87 -19.10
C TRP A 58 -3.05 -11.00 -18.47
N GLN A 59 -3.35 -12.04 -19.25
CA GLN A 59 -3.97 -13.27 -18.77
C GLN A 59 -2.90 -14.20 -18.16
N VAL A 60 -2.42 -13.88 -16.95
CA VAL A 60 -1.27 -14.58 -16.36
C VAL A 60 -1.57 -15.08 -14.95
N ASN A 61 -1.05 -16.30 -14.65
CA ASN A 61 -1.09 -16.86 -13.30
C ASN A 61 0.15 -16.40 -12.52
N HIS A 62 -0.03 -16.12 -11.21
CA HIS A 62 1.06 -15.73 -10.33
C HIS A 62 2.20 -16.77 -10.28
N LYS A 63 1.92 -18.07 -10.43
CA LYS A 63 2.96 -19.11 -10.50
C LYS A 63 3.85 -18.97 -11.73
N ARG A 64 3.29 -18.56 -12.90
CA ARG A 64 4.09 -18.27 -14.10
C ARG A 64 4.98 -17.06 -13.86
N VAL A 65 4.43 -15.98 -13.28
CA VAL A 65 5.21 -14.77 -12.96
C VAL A 65 6.30 -15.09 -11.93
N GLU A 66 6.00 -15.89 -10.88
CA GLU A 66 7.00 -16.31 -9.89
C GLU A 66 8.16 -17.10 -10.50
N ARG A 67 7.85 -18.03 -11.41
CA ARG A 67 8.87 -18.80 -12.12
C ARG A 67 9.80 -17.90 -12.94
N LEU A 68 9.21 -16.98 -13.69
CA LEU A 68 9.96 -16.00 -14.50
C LEU A 68 10.77 -15.04 -13.61
N TRP A 69 10.15 -14.53 -12.54
CA TRP A 69 10.79 -13.68 -11.54
C TRP A 69 12.08 -14.29 -10.98
N ARG A 70 12.04 -15.57 -10.63
CA ARG A 70 13.21 -16.31 -10.15
C ARG A 70 14.25 -16.52 -11.23
N ARG A 71 13.82 -16.83 -12.45
CA ARG A 71 14.71 -17.04 -13.60
C ARG A 71 15.48 -15.76 -13.96
N GLU A 72 14.82 -14.62 -13.93
CA GLU A 72 15.44 -13.31 -14.18
C GLU A 72 16.24 -12.78 -12.97
N GLY A 73 16.40 -13.55 -11.91
CA GLY A 73 17.18 -13.17 -10.72
C GLY A 73 16.60 -12.03 -9.90
N LEU A 74 15.33 -11.67 -10.14
CA LEU A 74 14.67 -10.58 -9.44
C LEU A 74 14.47 -10.91 -7.96
N LYS A 75 14.78 -9.97 -7.10
CA LYS A 75 14.66 -10.12 -5.63
C LYS A 75 14.11 -8.84 -5.03
N VAL A 76 13.30 -8.98 -3.99
CA VAL A 76 12.89 -7.86 -3.14
C VAL A 76 13.76 -7.88 -1.88
N PRO A 77 14.25 -6.74 -1.41
CA PRO A 77 14.97 -6.67 -0.13
C PRO A 77 14.17 -7.33 0.98
N ARG A 78 14.83 -8.15 1.80
CA ARG A 78 14.16 -8.81 2.92
C ARG A 78 13.64 -7.76 3.90
N LYS A 79 12.38 -7.92 4.32
CA LYS A 79 11.88 -7.18 5.47
C LYS A 79 12.65 -7.64 6.71
N GLN A 80 12.95 -6.69 7.60
CA GLN A 80 13.45 -7.07 8.92
C GLN A 80 12.45 -8.03 9.58
N PRO A 81 12.92 -9.10 10.25
CA PRO A 81 12.05 -9.98 11.01
C PRO A 81 11.23 -9.13 11.99
N LYS A 82 9.93 -9.34 12.04
CA LYS A 82 9.13 -8.76 13.11
C LYS A 82 9.65 -9.33 14.42
N ARG A 83 10.02 -8.49 15.36
CA ARG A 83 10.16 -8.89 16.76
C ARG A 83 8.85 -9.55 17.15
N GLY A 84 8.89 -10.64 17.93
CA GLY A 84 7.78 -11.54 18.19
C GLY A 84 6.44 -10.83 18.48
N ARG A 85 5.33 -11.51 18.24
CA ARG A 85 4.01 -10.99 18.56
C ARG A 85 3.90 -10.77 20.06
N LEU A 86 3.51 -9.56 20.46
CA LEU A 86 3.30 -9.19 21.85
C LEU A 86 1.92 -9.61 22.39
N TRP A 87 1.09 -10.25 21.58
CA TRP A 87 -0.27 -10.66 21.95
C TRP A 87 -0.57 -12.11 21.55
N LEU A 88 -1.39 -12.74 22.35
CA LEU A 88 -1.95 -14.04 22.07
C LEU A 88 -3.04 -13.91 20.98
N ASN A 89 -3.13 -14.90 20.10
CA ASN A 89 -4.14 -14.92 19.02
C ASN A 89 -5.36 -15.71 19.51
N ASP A 90 -5.82 -15.42 20.73
CA ASP A 90 -6.84 -16.16 21.48
C ASP A 90 -8.26 -15.59 21.34
N GLY A 91 -8.42 -14.56 20.48
CA GLY A 91 -9.72 -13.91 20.30
C GLY A 91 -10.10 -12.89 21.39
N SER A 92 -9.25 -12.66 22.40
CA SER A 92 -9.48 -11.69 23.47
C SER A 92 -9.52 -10.23 22.98
N CYS A 93 -9.09 -9.99 21.73
CA CYS A 93 -9.02 -8.68 21.10
C CYS A 93 -10.37 -8.30 20.50
N VAL A 94 -11.22 -7.65 21.27
CA VAL A 94 -12.48 -7.07 20.78
C VAL A 94 -12.18 -5.74 20.12
N ARG A 95 -12.21 -5.71 18.79
CA ARG A 95 -12.03 -4.50 18.00
C ARG A 95 -13.25 -4.26 17.12
N LEU A 96 -13.77 -3.03 17.08
CA LEU A 96 -14.76 -2.65 16.09
C LEU A 96 -14.17 -2.83 14.68
N ARG A 97 -14.73 -3.77 13.89
CA ARG A 97 -14.32 -3.98 12.51
C ARG A 97 -15.20 -3.14 11.59
N PRO A 98 -14.61 -2.43 10.63
CA PRO A 98 -15.39 -1.64 9.67
C PRO A 98 -16.28 -2.57 8.83
N GLN A 99 -17.54 -2.18 8.63
CA GLN A 99 -18.54 -2.98 7.89
C GLN A 99 -18.82 -2.41 6.49
N HIS A 100 -18.64 -1.09 6.31
CA HIS A 100 -18.85 -0.37 5.06
C HIS A 100 -17.89 0.84 4.95
N LYS A 101 -17.83 1.44 3.76
CA LYS A 101 -17.05 2.66 3.54
C LYS A 101 -17.54 3.78 4.47
N HIS A 102 -16.60 4.55 5.01
CA HIS A 102 -16.84 5.62 5.99
C HIS A 102 -17.44 5.16 7.34
N HIS A 103 -17.42 3.85 7.65
CA HIS A 103 -17.79 3.39 8.99
C HIS A 103 -16.74 3.80 10.04
N VAL A 104 -15.47 3.52 9.76
CA VAL A 104 -14.37 3.88 10.68
C VAL A 104 -13.23 4.53 9.89
N TRP A 105 -12.93 5.77 10.23
CA TRP A 105 -11.68 6.40 9.80
C TRP A 105 -10.63 6.26 10.90
N ALA A 106 -9.41 6.03 10.51
CA ALA A 106 -8.30 5.98 11.43
C ALA A 106 -7.25 7.02 11.01
N TYR A 107 -6.70 7.75 11.98
CA TYR A 107 -5.63 8.69 11.71
C TYR A 107 -4.46 8.50 12.68
N ASP A 108 -3.28 8.93 12.23
CA ASP A 108 -2.03 8.76 12.97
C ASP A 108 -0.99 9.76 12.48
N PHE A 109 0.04 9.99 13.29
CA PHE A 109 1.19 10.80 12.91
C PHE A 109 2.40 9.96 12.53
N VAL A 110 3.06 10.41 11.47
CA VAL A 110 4.36 9.88 11.05
C VAL A 110 5.36 11.03 11.07
N GLU A 111 6.54 10.81 11.63
CA GLU A 111 7.62 11.80 11.62
C GLU A 111 8.71 11.41 10.63
N ASP A 112 9.28 12.40 9.96
CA ASP A 112 10.44 12.28 9.09
C ASP A 112 11.27 13.58 9.14
N ARG A 113 12.28 13.69 8.29
CA ARG A 113 13.16 14.87 8.21
C ARG A 113 13.48 15.23 6.78
N THR A 114 13.66 16.52 6.53
CA THR A 114 14.30 17.01 5.30
C THR A 114 15.82 16.85 5.39
N HIS A 115 16.50 16.92 4.25
CA HIS A 115 17.96 16.76 4.12
C HIS A 115 18.76 17.65 5.10
N ASP A 116 18.26 18.83 5.40
CA ASP A 116 18.84 19.77 6.38
C ASP A 116 18.59 19.36 7.86
N GLY A 117 18.04 18.17 8.11
CA GLY A 117 17.77 17.62 9.44
C GLY A 117 16.50 18.16 10.11
N ARG A 118 15.79 19.13 9.50
CA ARG A 118 14.58 19.70 10.07
C ARG A 118 13.42 18.72 10.01
N LYS A 119 12.72 18.57 11.13
CA LYS A 119 11.57 17.65 11.24
C LYS A 119 10.43 18.05 10.31
N ILE A 120 9.75 17.05 9.78
CA ILE A 120 8.42 17.13 9.16
C ILE A 120 7.50 16.12 9.86
N ARG A 121 6.25 16.49 10.03
CA ARG A 121 5.19 15.62 10.53
C ARG A 121 4.17 15.40 9.43
N LEU A 122 3.69 14.17 9.33
CA LEU A 122 2.68 13.75 8.39
C LEU A 122 1.47 13.28 9.20
N LEU A 123 0.31 13.89 8.98
CA LEU A 123 -0.98 13.38 9.48
C LEU A 123 -1.57 12.48 8.40
N THR A 124 -1.71 11.20 8.70
CA THR A 124 -2.31 10.21 7.77
C THR A 124 -3.73 9.91 8.19
N ILE A 125 -4.69 9.97 7.27
CA ILE A 125 -6.11 9.66 7.52
C ILE A 125 -6.54 8.60 6.51
N ILE A 126 -7.02 7.46 7.00
CA ILE A 126 -7.42 6.32 6.17
C ILE A 126 -8.85 5.85 6.50
N ASP A 127 -9.56 5.38 5.51
CA ASP A 127 -10.78 4.59 5.69
C ASP A 127 -10.39 3.12 5.94
N GLU A 128 -10.75 2.59 7.10
CA GLU A 128 -10.38 1.23 7.48
C GLU A 128 -11.06 0.16 6.63
N TYR A 129 -12.23 0.43 6.04
CA TYR A 129 -12.94 -0.53 5.20
C TYR A 129 -12.36 -0.62 3.79
N SER A 130 -12.36 0.50 3.07
CA SER A 130 -11.87 0.57 1.68
C SER A 130 -10.35 0.51 1.57
N ARG A 131 -9.62 0.78 2.65
CA ARG A 131 -8.15 0.99 2.69
C ARG A 131 -7.69 2.25 1.97
N GLU A 132 -8.61 3.10 1.59
CA GLU A 132 -8.34 4.37 0.94
C GLU A 132 -7.61 5.33 1.90
N CYS A 133 -6.56 5.96 1.43
CA CYS A 133 -5.89 7.04 2.13
C CYS A 133 -6.60 8.36 1.77
N LEU A 134 -7.42 8.87 2.68
CA LEU A 134 -8.21 10.06 2.46
C LEU A 134 -7.35 11.32 2.40
N ALA A 135 -6.34 11.41 3.27
CA ALA A 135 -5.38 12.51 3.27
C ALA A 135 -4.04 12.11 3.86
N ILE A 136 -2.99 12.80 3.42
CA ILE A 136 -1.70 12.89 4.12
C ILE A 136 -1.31 14.37 4.15
N GLU A 137 -1.50 15.02 5.29
CA GLU A 137 -1.08 16.42 5.49
C GLU A 137 0.38 16.44 5.95
N VAL A 138 1.23 17.23 5.28
CA VAL A 138 2.68 17.32 5.57
C VAL A 138 3.04 18.74 5.96
N GLN A 139 3.48 18.92 7.21
CA GLN A 139 3.86 20.23 7.76
C GLN A 139 5.11 20.12 8.63
N ARG A 140 5.74 21.26 8.96
CA ARG A 140 6.81 21.31 9.97
C ARG A 140 6.28 21.06 11.38
N ARG A 141 5.06 21.53 11.65
CA ARG A 141 4.33 21.33 12.91
C ARG A 141 2.88 21.07 12.56
N LEU A 142 2.26 20.14 13.25
CA LEU A 142 0.84 19.84 13.15
C LEU A 142 0.27 19.90 14.57
N ARG A 143 -0.71 20.77 14.76
CA ARG A 143 -1.42 21.00 16.03
C ARG A 143 -2.85 20.48 15.92
N SER A 144 -3.58 20.51 17.01
CA SER A 144 -5.01 20.14 17.06
C SER A 144 -5.87 20.88 16.03
N ASP A 145 -5.61 22.18 15.83
CA ASP A 145 -6.35 22.99 14.87
C ASP A 145 -6.12 22.54 13.42
N ASP A 146 -4.88 22.14 13.09
CA ASP A 146 -4.57 21.61 11.77
C ASP A 146 -5.29 20.27 11.51
N VAL A 147 -5.40 19.44 12.55
CA VAL A 147 -6.18 18.19 12.49
C VAL A 147 -7.66 18.48 12.27
N LEU A 148 -8.24 19.43 13.02
CA LEU A 148 -9.64 19.83 12.88
C LEU A 148 -9.93 20.38 11.48
N PHE A 149 -9.07 21.26 10.99
CA PHE A 149 -9.22 21.82 9.65
C PHE A 149 -9.23 20.73 8.59
N LYS A 150 -8.29 19.79 8.66
CA LYS A 150 -8.21 18.67 7.71
C LYS A 150 -9.42 17.73 7.82
N LEU A 151 -9.90 17.43 9.03
CA LEU A 151 -11.09 16.62 9.20
C LEU A 151 -12.34 17.33 8.67
N ALA A 152 -12.49 18.64 8.91
CA ALA A 152 -13.62 19.43 8.39
C ALA A 152 -13.64 19.46 6.86
N GLU A 153 -12.47 19.62 6.21
CA GLU A 153 -12.33 19.52 4.77
C GLU A 153 -12.81 18.15 4.25
N LEU A 154 -12.34 17.07 4.89
CA LEU A 154 -12.71 15.71 4.49
C LEU A 154 -14.20 15.42 4.76
N PHE A 155 -14.78 15.95 5.82
CA PHE A 155 -16.23 15.81 6.11
C PHE A 155 -17.06 16.53 5.05
N THR A 156 -16.57 17.64 4.52
CA THR A 156 -17.23 18.35 3.42
C THR A 156 -17.22 17.54 2.13
N ILE A 157 -16.13 16.82 1.86
CA ILE A 157 -15.94 16.05 0.61
C ILE A 157 -16.65 14.68 0.68
N HIS A 158 -16.53 13.98 1.80
CA HIS A 158 -16.94 12.57 1.95
C HIS A 158 -18.12 12.36 2.88
N GLY A 159 -18.55 13.39 3.59
CA GLY A 159 -19.41 13.24 4.75
C GLY A 159 -18.63 12.78 6.00
N PRO A 160 -19.20 12.99 7.21
CA PRO A 160 -18.59 12.50 8.44
C PRO A 160 -18.65 10.97 8.52
N PRO A 161 -17.59 10.30 9.04
CA PRO A 161 -17.65 8.87 9.34
C PRO A 161 -18.50 8.62 10.60
N GLU A 162 -18.92 7.39 10.82
CA GLU A 162 -19.59 7.04 12.08
C GLU A 162 -18.62 7.05 13.26
N HIS A 163 -17.38 6.62 13.01
CA HIS A 163 -16.36 6.50 14.03
C HIS A 163 -15.02 7.02 13.56
N ILE A 164 -14.27 7.63 14.48
CA ILE A 164 -12.86 7.98 14.29
C ILE A 164 -12.01 7.27 15.32
N ARG A 165 -10.97 6.58 14.84
CA ARG A 165 -9.96 5.91 15.65
C ARG A 165 -8.66 6.67 15.64
N SER A 166 -8.09 6.91 16.81
CA SER A 166 -6.77 7.52 16.98
C SER A 166 -6.02 6.89 18.14
N ASP A 167 -4.72 7.12 18.18
CA ASP A 167 -3.95 6.92 19.41
C ASP A 167 -4.31 7.97 20.47
N ASN A 168 -3.72 7.85 21.66
CA ASN A 168 -3.92 8.78 22.76
C ASN A 168 -2.93 9.96 22.73
N GLY A 169 -2.43 10.35 21.56
CA GLY A 169 -1.55 11.50 21.42
C GLY A 169 -2.21 12.81 21.92
N PRO A 170 -1.41 13.76 22.44
CA PRO A 170 -1.93 15.01 23.02
C PRO A 170 -2.72 15.84 22.00
N GLU A 171 -2.40 15.77 20.73
CA GLU A 171 -3.09 16.48 19.65
C GLU A 171 -4.50 15.91 19.39
N PHE A 172 -4.74 14.64 19.76
CA PHE A 172 -6.01 13.94 19.56
C PHE A 172 -6.89 13.92 20.82
N THR A 173 -6.25 14.01 21.98
CA THR A 173 -6.95 14.12 23.26
C THR A 173 -7.31 15.56 23.61
N ALA A 174 -6.89 16.54 22.78
CA ALA A 174 -7.26 17.94 22.97
C ALA A 174 -8.79 18.08 23.04
N ASN A 175 -9.27 18.74 24.08
CA ASN A 175 -10.71 18.92 24.33
C ASN A 175 -11.44 19.49 23.10
N VAL A 176 -10.79 20.41 22.39
CA VAL A 176 -11.34 21.05 21.19
C VAL A 176 -11.68 20.01 20.10
N VAL A 177 -10.79 19.03 19.85
CA VAL A 177 -11.04 17.96 18.86
C VAL A 177 -12.18 17.06 19.31
N ARG A 178 -12.20 16.70 20.58
CA ARG A 178 -13.25 15.84 21.16
C ARG A 178 -14.64 16.49 21.12
N GLU A 179 -14.72 17.75 21.51
CA GLU A 179 -15.97 18.50 21.49
C GLU A 179 -16.48 18.70 20.07
N TRP A 180 -15.59 19.03 19.14
CA TRP A 180 -15.97 19.19 17.75
C TRP A 180 -16.49 17.87 17.14
N LEU A 181 -15.81 16.75 17.37
CA LEU A 181 -16.27 15.43 16.91
C LEU A 181 -17.62 15.06 17.53
N LYS A 182 -17.82 15.33 18.83
CA LYS A 182 -19.10 15.11 19.50
C LYS A 182 -20.23 15.93 18.86
N ASN A 183 -19.97 17.20 18.57
CA ASN A 183 -20.95 18.09 17.93
C ASN A 183 -21.29 17.69 16.49
N THR A 184 -20.39 17.02 15.79
CA THR A 184 -20.63 16.47 14.44
C THR A 184 -21.27 15.08 14.46
N GLY A 185 -21.55 14.52 15.65
CA GLY A 185 -22.16 13.19 15.81
C GLY A 185 -21.21 12.01 15.61
N VAL A 186 -19.91 12.27 15.43
CA VAL A 186 -18.88 11.24 15.21
C VAL A 186 -18.42 10.64 16.53
N LYS A 187 -18.43 9.32 16.63
CA LYS A 187 -17.97 8.59 17.83
C LYS A 187 -16.45 8.40 17.79
N THR A 188 -15.79 8.74 18.88
CA THR A 188 -14.34 8.53 19.02
C THR A 188 -14.04 7.14 19.59
N LEU A 189 -13.12 6.42 18.95
CA LEU A 189 -12.59 5.13 19.39
C LEU A 189 -11.12 5.34 19.80
N PHE A 190 -10.90 5.54 21.10
CA PHE A 190 -9.54 5.64 21.60
C PHE A 190 -8.94 4.25 21.76
N ILE A 191 -7.66 4.13 21.39
CA ILE A 191 -6.89 2.91 21.58
C ILE A 191 -6.57 2.77 23.06
N GLU A 192 -6.92 1.65 23.68
CA GLU A 192 -6.58 1.40 25.07
C GLU A 192 -5.05 1.35 25.25
N PRO A 193 -4.51 1.94 26.35
CA PRO A 193 -3.10 1.81 26.67
C PRO A 193 -2.67 0.34 26.71
N GLY A 194 -1.64 -0.02 25.94
CA GLY A 194 -1.18 -1.40 25.82
C GLY A 194 -1.87 -2.23 24.72
N SER A 195 -2.78 -1.65 23.94
CA SER A 195 -3.53 -2.33 22.87
C SER A 195 -3.12 -1.86 21.45
N PRO A 196 -1.84 -1.97 21.05
CA PRO A 196 -1.37 -1.49 19.74
C PRO A 196 -2.06 -2.17 18.55
N TRP A 197 -2.61 -3.38 18.73
CA TRP A 197 -3.35 -4.09 17.68
C TRP A 197 -4.62 -3.36 17.22
N GLU A 198 -5.17 -2.46 18.02
CA GLU A 198 -6.34 -1.66 17.65
C GLU A 198 -6.02 -0.69 16.52
N ASN A 199 -4.78 -0.20 16.41
CA ASN A 199 -4.31 0.68 15.33
C ASN A 199 -3.64 -0.06 14.15
N GLY A 200 -3.81 -1.37 14.06
CA GLY A 200 -3.10 -2.22 13.08
C GLY A 200 -3.31 -1.80 11.60
N TYR A 201 -4.36 -1.05 11.27
CA TYR A 201 -4.56 -0.53 9.92
C TYR A 201 -3.65 0.65 9.63
N ASN A 202 -3.55 1.63 10.55
CA ASN A 202 -2.62 2.74 10.43
C ASN A 202 -1.17 2.27 10.49
N GLU A 203 -0.82 1.38 11.42
CA GLU A 203 0.53 0.80 11.47
C GLU A 203 0.91 0.12 10.15
N SER A 204 -0.03 -0.66 9.60
CA SER A 204 0.19 -1.31 8.30
C SER A 204 0.30 -0.30 7.16
N PHE A 205 -0.46 0.79 7.19
CA PHE A 205 -0.40 1.87 6.20
C PHE A 205 0.92 2.64 6.34
N ASN A 206 1.24 3.13 7.52
CA ASN A 206 2.46 3.88 7.82
C ASN A 206 3.72 3.07 7.51
N GLY A 207 3.68 1.77 7.79
CA GLY A 207 4.76 0.85 7.40
C GLY A 207 4.96 0.76 5.88
N LYS A 208 3.90 0.91 5.07
CA LYS A 208 4.01 0.96 3.60
C LYS A 208 4.52 2.32 3.14
N LEU A 209 3.99 3.41 3.71
CA LEU A 209 4.46 4.77 3.43
C LEU A 209 5.97 4.89 3.68
N ARG A 210 6.46 4.39 4.81
CA ARG A 210 7.90 4.35 5.10
C ARG A 210 8.68 3.48 4.11
N ASP A 211 8.26 2.25 3.88
CA ASP A 211 8.97 1.27 3.03
C ASP A 211 9.00 1.68 1.55
N GLU A 212 7.93 2.29 1.07
CA GLU A 212 7.72 2.57 -0.35
C GLU A 212 8.11 4.00 -0.75
N LEU A 213 8.11 4.96 0.20
CA LEU A 213 8.45 6.37 -0.04
C LEU A 213 9.52 6.89 0.93
N LEU A 214 9.19 7.05 2.22
CA LEU A 214 10.01 7.83 3.15
C LEU A 214 11.45 7.31 3.31
N ASN A 215 11.66 5.99 3.28
CA ASN A 215 12.99 5.38 3.36
C ASN A 215 13.75 5.34 2.02
N ARG A 216 13.16 5.89 0.95
CA ARG A 216 13.74 5.85 -0.39
C ARG A 216 14.06 7.22 -0.96
N GLU A 217 13.35 8.22 -0.47
CA GLU A 217 13.47 9.60 -0.93
C GLU A 217 14.20 10.46 0.10
N VAL A 218 14.94 11.42 -0.38
CA VAL A 218 15.57 12.47 0.43
C VAL A 218 14.89 13.78 0.08
N PHE A 219 14.11 14.32 0.99
CA PHE A 219 13.38 15.56 0.78
C PHE A 219 14.27 16.77 1.06
N TYR A 220 14.54 17.60 0.08
CA TYR A 220 15.33 18.82 0.25
C TYR A 220 14.49 19.97 0.81
N THR A 221 13.22 20.04 0.47
CA THR A 221 12.29 21.08 0.93
C THR A 221 10.99 20.50 1.45
N LEU A 222 10.26 21.29 2.27
CA LEU A 222 8.91 20.93 2.71
C LEU A 222 7.96 20.79 1.51
N LYS A 223 8.08 21.69 0.53
CA LYS A 223 7.22 21.68 -0.66
C LYS A 223 7.42 20.44 -1.50
N GLU A 224 8.65 19.98 -1.64
CA GLU A 224 8.99 18.73 -2.30
C GLU A 224 8.38 17.54 -1.56
N ALA A 225 8.53 17.49 -0.22
CA ALA A 225 7.92 16.44 0.59
C ALA A 225 6.39 16.40 0.42
N GLN A 226 5.71 17.56 0.45
CA GLN A 226 4.28 17.68 0.21
C GLN A 226 3.90 17.12 -1.17
N THR A 227 4.63 17.49 -2.21
CA THR A 227 4.34 17.06 -3.59
C THR A 227 4.53 15.56 -3.76
N LEU A 228 5.66 15.00 -3.29
CA LEU A 228 5.97 13.57 -3.45
C LEU A 228 5.06 12.68 -2.59
N VAL A 229 4.72 13.12 -1.37
CA VAL A 229 3.80 12.39 -0.48
C VAL A 229 2.39 12.37 -1.07
N GLU A 230 1.89 13.50 -1.58
CA GLU A 230 0.56 13.55 -2.21
C GLU A 230 0.54 12.68 -3.47
N TRP A 231 1.59 12.72 -4.26
CA TRP A 231 1.71 11.88 -5.43
C TRP A 231 1.69 10.39 -5.07
N TRP A 232 2.43 9.98 -4.03
CA TRP A 232 2.42 8.62 -3.52
C TRP A 232 1.02 8.22 -2.99
N ARG A 233 0.29 9.14 -2.32
CA ARG A 233 -1.08 8.91 -1.86
C ARG A 233 -2.02 8.58 -3.01
N LEU A 234 -1.95 9.35 -4.09
CA LEU A 234 -2.72 9.10 -5.29
C LEU A 234 -2.36 7.75 -5.92
N GLU A 235 -1.07 7.44 -6.04
CA GLU A 235 -0.61 6.13 -6.53
C GLU A 235 -1.07 4.98 -5.63
N TYR A 236 -1.01 5.16 -4.33
CA TYR A 236 -1.50 4.19 -3.35
C TYR A 236 -3.00 3.90 -3.54
N ASN A 237 -3.80 4.92 -3.75
CA ASN A 237 -5.24 4.80 -3.88
C ASN A 237 -5.71 4.24 -5.23
N HIS A 238 -5.08 4.66 -6.33
CA HIS A 238 -5.60 4.41 -7.68
C HIS A 238 -4.84 3.34 -8.47
N VAL A 239 -3.59 3.08 -8.13
CA VAL A 239 -2.72 2.22 -8.94
C VAL A 239 -2.20 1.01 -8.15
N ARG A 240 -1.88 1.20 -6.87
CA ARG A 240 -1.21 0.20 -6.06
C ARG A 240 -2.07 -1.04 -5.81
N PRO A 241 -1.62 -2.27 -6.18
CA PRO A 241 -2.36 -3.49 -5.90
C PRO A 241 -2.38 -3.82 -4.39
N HIS A 242 -3.57 -4.02 -3.82
CA HIS A 242 -3.79 -4.38 -2.43
C HIS A 242 -4.21 -5.84 -2.29
N SER A 243 -3.44 -6.64 -1.56
CA SER A 243 -3.74 -8.07 -1.36
C SER A 243 -5.08 -8.31 -0.66
N SER A 244 -5.46 -7.43 0.27
CA SER A 244 -6.76 -7.50 0.97
C SER A 244 -7.96 -7.16 0.09
N LEU A 245 -7.73 -6.53 -1.07
CA LEU A 245 -8.75 -6.12 -2.04
C LEU A 245 -8.64 -6.93 -3.35
N GLY A 246 -8.14 -8.16 -3.28
CA GLY A 246 -7.95 -9.00 -4.48
C GLY A 246 -6.97 -8.42 -5.50
N TYR A 247 -5.98 -7.66 -5.04
CA TYR A 247 -5.01 -6.93 -5.86
C TYR A 247 -5.59 -5.77 -6.70
N LYS A 248 -6.77 -5.28 -6.34
CA LYS A 248 -7.31 -4.02 -6.87
C LYS A 248 -6.82 -2.84 -6.03
N PRO A 249 -6.79 -1.61 -6.57
CA PRO A 249 -6.53 -0.39 -5.79
C PRO A 249 -7.72 -0.05 -4.88
N PRO A 250 -7.52 0.76 -3.79
CA PRO A 250 -8.56 1.11 -2.83
C PRO A 250 -9.68 2.00 -3.38
N ALA A 251 -9.31 3.03 -4.15
CA ALA A 251 -10.27 3.97 -4.69
C ALA A 251 -10.79 3.52 -6.07
N PRO A 252 -12.05 3.83 -6.43
CA PRO A 252 -12.53 3.62 -7.78
C PRO A 252 -11.75 4.48 -8.79
N VAL A 253 -11.54 3.95 -9.98
CA VAL A 253 -10.70 4.47 -11.07
C VAL A 253 -11.24 5.77 -11.72
N THR A 254 -12.20 6.46 -11.13
CA THR A 254 -12.95 7.59 -11.73
C THR A 254 -12.26 8.95 -11.61
N VAL A 255 -11.11 9.06 -10.97
CA VAL A 255 -10.38 10.33 -10.85
C VAL A 255 -9.27 10.39 -11.89
N ALA A 256 -9.31 11.42 -12.76
CA ALA A 256 -8.22 11.69 -13.69
C ALA A 256 -6.90 11.93 -12.93
N TRP A 257 -5.88 11.16 -13.29
CA TRP A 257 -4.58 11.23 -12.68
C TRP A 257 -3.81 12.48 -13.12
N PRO A 258 -3.29 13.29 -12.21
CA PRO A 258 -2.38 14.36 -12.63
C PRO A 258 -1.10 13.75 -13.24
N PRO A 259 -0.52 14.38 -14.29
CA PRO A 259 0.71 13.87 -14.89
C PRO A 259 1.86 13.85 -13.86
N PHE A 260 2.70 12.83 -13.96
CA PHE A 260 3.88 12.66 -13.12
C PHE A 260 4.78 13.91 -13.19
N PRO A 261 5.31 14.43 -12.06
CA PRO A 261 6.37 15.44 -12.11
C PRO A 261 7.63 14.79 -12.71
N GLY A 262 7.82 14.90 -14.01
CA GLY A 262 8.85 14.18 -14.77
C GLY A 262 8.35 13.59 -16.09
N GLY A 263 7.08 13.71 -16.39
CA GLY A 263 6.55 13.80 -17.74
C GLY A 263 6.31 12.52 -18.54
N HIS A 264 6.62 11.32 -18.10
CA HIS A 264 6.30 10.13 -18.91
C HIS A 264 5.81 8.94 -18.09
N LEU A 265 4.55 8.56 -18.33
CA LEU A 265 4.14 7.18 -18.06
C LEU A 265 4.98 6.25 -18.96
N PRO A 266 5.43 5.10 -18.43
CA PRO A 266 6.01 4.08 -19.28
C PRO A 266 5.03 3.72 -20.41
N ALA A 267 5.49 3.65 -21.65
CA ALA A 267 4.68 3.25 -22.80
C ALA A 267 3.95 1.93 -22.48
N GLY A 268 2.63 1.89 -22.66
CA GLY A 268 1.79 0.73 -22.37
C GLY A 268 0.97 0.78 -21.08
N LEU A 269 1.17 1.78 -20.19
CA LEU A 269 0.22 2.10 -19.12
C LEU A 269 -0.57 3.34 -19.57
N THR A 270 -1.72 3.13 -20.16
CA THR A 270 -2.71 4.18 -20.37
C THR A 270 -3.34 4.55 -19.05
N TYR A 271 -3.61 5.86 -18.84
CA TYR A 271 -4.53 6.29 -17.80
C TYR A 271 -5.85 5.55 -18.01
N PRO A 272 -6.49 5.02 -16.96
CA PRO A 272 -7.84 4.55 -17.10
C PRO A 272 -8.69 5.72 -17.59
N VAL A 273 -9.13 5.66 -18.84
CA VAL A 273 -10.09 6.61 -19.39
C VAL A 273 -11.40 6.34 -18.68
N ALA A 274 -11.94 7.36 -18.00
CA ALA A 274 -13.32 7.32 -17.50
C ALA A 274 -14.26 7.06 -18.68
N GLN A 275 -14.94 5.92 -18.65
CA GLN A 275 -16.17 5.69 -19.42
C GLN A 275 -17.36 6.11 -18.59
#